data_51518aa2f87739b351f271407b5361ad
#
_entry.id   51518aa2f87739b351f271407b5361ad
#
_cell.length_a   1.000
_cell.length_b   1.000
_cell.length_c   1.000
_cell.angle_alpha   90.00
_cell.angle_beta   90.00
_cell.angle_gamma   90.00
#
_symmetry.space_group_name_H-M   'P 1'
#
loop_
_entity.id
_entity.type
_entity.pdbx_description
1 polymer ?
#
loop_
_entity_poly.entity_id
_entity_poly.type
_entity_poly.pdbx_seq_one_letter_code
_entity_poly.pdbx_strand_id
1 'polypeptide(L)'
;MWPTHESKKASFANHNRAEPVEVWKARNLIRDHSDEKLSLDQVAKSVNISANYLSEKFKKITGINFVDYVAHTRIEKASDLLHNLNLRISEIAFAVGFQSLSQFNRVFKKLTGQSPTEFRAAHASRSKRH
;
A
#
# COMPACT_ATOMS: atom_id res chain seq x y z
N MET A 1 8.99 -7.79 15.26
CA MET A 1 9.40 -8.93 14.45
C MET A 1 8.61 -8.97 13.16
N TRP A 2 9.32 -9.02 12.05
CA TRP A 2 8.67 -9.00 10.76
C TRP A 2 8.58 -10.40 10.21
N PRO A 3 7.41 -10.82 9.77
CA PRO A 3 7.25 -12.17 9.29
C PRO A 3 7.97 -12.41 7.96
N THR A 4 8.40 -13.62 7.79
CA THR A 4 8.86 -14.07 6.50
C THR A 4 7.98 -15.24 6.15
N HIS A 5 7.61 -15.34 4.92
CA HIS A 5 6.71 -16.39 4.52
C HIS A 5 7.08 -16.97 3.18
N GLU A 6 6.40 -18.03 2.87
CA GLU A 6 6.56 -18.67 1.59
C GLU A 6 6.17 -17.81 0.43
N SER A 7 5.24 -16.89 0.66
CA SER A 7 4.90 -15.94 -0.38
C SER A 7 6.12 -15.16 -0.84
N LYS A 8 7.11 -15.08 0.03
CA LYS A 8 8.35 -14.41 -0.33
C LYS A 8 9.10 -15.10 -1.43
N LYS A 9 8.96 -16.40 -1.53
CA LYS A 9 9.65 -17.13 -2.57
C LYS A 9 9.16 -16.73 -3.95
N ALA A 10 7.86 -16.59 -4.10
CA ALA A 10 7.31 -16.16 -5.37
C ALA A 10 7.78 -14.75 -5.70
N SER A 11 7.76 -13.87 -4.70
CA SER A 11 8.26 -12.51 -4.88
C SER A 11 9.73 -12.52 -5.23
N PHE A 12 10.46 -13.40 -4.56
CA PHE A 12 11.88 -13.49 -4.77
C PHE A 12 12.21 -13.94 -6.17
N ALA A 13 11.42 -14.86 -6.71
CA ALA A 13 11.64 -15.34 -8.06
C ALA A 13 11.51 -14.20 -9.08
N ASN A 14 10.72 -13.20 -8.77
CA ASN A 14 10.53 -12.04 -9.64
C ASN A 14 11.39 -10.87 -9.21
N HIS A 15 12.25 -11.08 -8.25
CA HIS A 15 13.06 -10.02 -7.70
C HIS A 15 14.05 -9.49 -8.73
N ASN A 16 14.04 -8.19 -8.90
CA ASN A 16 14.95 -7.53 -9.80
C ASN A 16 16.35 -7.53 -9.18
N ARG A 17 17.32 -8.09 -9.88
CA ARG A 17 18.67 -8.17 -9.34
C ARG A 17 19.30 -6.82 -9.06
N ALA A 18 18.85 -5.78 -9.77
CA ALA A 18 19.34 -4.44 -9.54
C ALA A 18 18.77 -3.83 -8.27
N GLU A 19 17.74 -4.43 -7.72
CA GLU A 19 17.12 -3.90 -6.52
C GLU A 19 17.90 -4.33 -5.28
N PRO A 20 18.38 -3.37 -4.48
CA PRO A 20 19.05 -3.72 -3.23
C PRO A 20 18.10 -4.49 -2.33
N VAL A 21 18.66 -5.44 -1.59
CA VAL A 21 17.83 -6.26 -0.71
C VAL A 21 17.13 -5.40 0.35
N GLU A 22 17.75 -4.31 0.76
CA GLU A 22 17.12 -3.42 1.75
C GLU A 22 15.87 -2.76 1.21
N VAL A 23 15.88 -2.40 -0.07
CA VAL A 23 14.70 -1.81 -0.68
C VAL A 23 13.59 -2.86 -0.80
N TRP A 24 13.95 -4.06 -1.17
CA TRP A 24 12.99 -5.15 -1.26
C TRP A 24 12.35 -5.43 0.10
N LYS A 25 13.17 -5.46 1.17
CA LYS A 25 12.65 -5.64 2.51
C LYS A 25 11.73 -4.50 2.91
N ALA A 26 12.12 -3.26 2.56
CA ALA A 26 11.29 -2.10 2.88
C ALA A 26 9.93 -2.20 2.20
N ARG A 27 9.90 -2.63 0.95
CA ARG A 27 8.63 -2.79 0.24
C ARG A 27 7.74 -3.83 0.90
N ASN A 28 8.34 -4.91 1.37
CA ASN A 28 7.57 -5.94 2.08
C ASN A 28 7.03 -5.42 3.40
N LEU A 29 7.82 -4.63 4.13
CA LEU A 29 7.36 -4.02 5.36
C LEU A 29 6.16 -3.12 5.11
N ILE A 30 6.23 -2.34 4.07
CA ILE A 30 5.12 -1.45 3.73
C ILE A 30 3.87 -2.27 3.43
N ARG A 31 4.01 -3.32 2.63
CA ARG A 31 2.86 -4.14 2.27
C ARG A 31 2.20 -4.76 3.50
N ASP A 32 3.02 -5.24 4.42
CA ASP A 32 2.50 -5.94 5.58
C ASP A 32 1.99 -5.01 6.67
N HIS A 33 2.47 -3.78 6.71
CA HIS A 33 2.17 -2.86 7.82
C HIS A 33 1.65 -1.51 7.38
N SER A 34 1.11 -1.42 6.17
CA SER A 34 0.63 -0.14 5.65
C SER A 34 -0.59 0.40 6.41
N ASP A 35 -1.28 -0.46 7.16
CA ASP A 35 -2.39 -0.02 7.99
C ASP A 35 -1.92 0.69 9.25
N GLU A 36 -0.63 0.64 9.52
CA GLU A 36 -0.06 1.30 10.68
C GLU A 36 0.57 2.62 10.26
N LYS A 37 0.95 3.39 11.25
CA LYS A 37 1.63 4.65 10.99
C LYS A 37 3.08 4.35 10.64
N LEU A 38 3.41 4.50 9.39
CA LEU A 38 4.75 4.22 8.90
C LEU A 38 5.48 5.51 8.53
N SER A 39 6.73 5.63 8.95
CA SER A 39 7.58 6.73 8.53
C SER A 39 8.80 6.18 7.81
N LEU A 40 9.38 7.02 6.98
CA LEU A 40 10.60 6.66 6.27
C LEU A 40 11.71 6.28 7.25
N ASP A 41 11.84 7.04 8.34
CA ASP A 41 12.86 6.78 9.34
C ASP A 41 12.70 5.42 9.99
N GLN A 42 11.47 5.08 10.35
CA GLN A 42 11.19 3.78 10.97
C GLN A 42 11.54 2.63 10.06
N VAL A 43 11.13 2.73 8.81
CA VAL A 43 11.38 1.66 7.86
C VAL A 43 12.87 1.53 7.58
N ALA A 44 13.55 2.65 7.38
CA ALA A 44 14.99 2.64 7.13
C ALA A 44 15.73 1.98 8.29
N LYS A 45 15.34 2.34 9.51
CA LYS A 45 15.96 1.79 10.71
C LYS A 45 15.73 0.28 10.78
N SER A 46 14.54 -0.16 10.41
CA SER A 46 14.21 -1.60 10.46
C SER A 46 15.05 -2.42 9.51
N VAL A 47 15.53 -1.83 8.43
CA VAL A 47 16.35 -2.55 7.46
C VAL A 47 17.80 -2.11 7.49
N ASN A 48 18.18 -1.37 8.55
CA ASN A 48 19.59 -1.00 8.84
C ASN A 48 20.25 -0.13 7.79
N ILE A 49 19.51 0.85 7.28
CA ILE A 49 20.09 1.83 6.36
C ILE A 49 19.62 3.22 6.77
N SER A 50 20.28 4.22 6.22
CA SER A 50 19.88 5.60 6.52
C SER A 50 18.59 5.94 5.77
N ALA A 51 17.86 6.92 6.31
CA ALA A 51 16.65 7.38 5.66
C ALA A 51 16.94 7.96 4.28
N ASN A 52 18.06 8.70 4.17
CA ASN A 52 18.43 9.28 2.88
C ASN A 52 18.68 8.21 1.83
N TYR A 53 19.43 7.19 2.22
CA TYR A 53 19.74 6.11 1.29
C TYR A 53 18.45 5.42 0.84
N LEU A 54 17.56 5.12 1.79
CA LEU A 54 16.29 4.48 1.46
C LEU A 54 15.47 5.36 0.55
N SER A 55 15.38 6.65 0.85
CA SER A 55 14.59 7.58 0.05
C SER A 55 15.04 7.60 -1.40
N GLU A 56 16.35 7.72 -1.60
CA GLU A 56 16.93 7.78 -2.95
C GLU A 56 16.71 6.48 -3.71
N LYS A 57 17.05 5.38 -3.08
CA LYS A 57 16.97 4.10 -3.76
C LYS A 57 15.52 3.70 -4.01
N PHE A 58 14.66 4.00 -3.05
CA PHE A 58 13.25 3.67 -3.17
C PHE A 58 12.64 4.35 -4.40
N LYS A 59 12.88 5.65 -4.54
CA LYS A 59 12.35 6.37 -5.68
C LYS A 59 12.97 5.89 -6.98
N LYS A 60 14.24 5.60 -6.96
CA LYS A 60 14.93 5.13 -8.15
C LYS A 60 14.40 3.78 -8.61
N ILE A 61 14.13 2.89 -7.68
CA ILE A 61 13.70 1.53 -8.00
C ILE A 61 12.20 1.48 -8.30
N THR A 62 11.38 2.14 -7.49
CA THR A 62 9.93 2.05 -7.64
C THR A 62 9.34 3.12 -8.54
N GLY A 63 10.06 4.19 -8.77
CA GLY A 63 9.57 5.30 -9.58
C GLY A 63 8.78 6.34 -8.79
N ILE A 64 8.41 6.05 -7.56
CA ILE A 64 7.67 7.00 -6.73
C ILE A 64 8.30 7.06 -5.35
N ASN A 65 8.01 8.14 -4.63
CA ASN A 65 8.63 8.30 -3.33
C ASN A 65 7.94 7.41 -2.29
N PHE A 66 8.56 7.33 -1.12
CA PHE A 66 8.08 6.46 -0.05
C PHE A 66 6.64 6.77 0.36
N VAL A 67 6.33 8.05 0.55
CA VAL A 67 5.00 8.45 1.00
C VAL A 67 3.93 8.04 -0.01
N ASP A 68 4.20 8.26 -1.27
CA ASP A 68 3.25 7.89 -2.32
C ASP A 68 3.11 6.38 -2.43
N TYR A 69 4.19 5.65 -2.23
CA TYR A 69 4.14 4.20 -2.27
C TYR A 69 3.24 3.65 -1.16
N VAL A 70 3.37 4.20 0.04
CA VAL A 70 2.49 3.79 1.15
C VAL A 70 1.03 4.09 0.79
N ALA A 71 0.77 5.27 0.22
CA ALA A 71 -0.58 5.64 -0.16
C ALA A 71 -1.14 4.67 -1.21
N HIS A 72 -0.35 4.34 -2.22
CA HIS A 72 -0.77 3.37 -3.24
C HIS A 72 -1.11 2.02 -2.62
N THR A 73 -0.28 1.57 -1.71
CA THR A 73 -0.50 0.28 -1.05
C THR A 73 -1.82 0.29 -0.28
N ARG A 74 -2.08 1.37 0.44
CA ARG A 74 -3.33 1.50 1.18
C ARG A 74 -4.54 1.51 0.26
N ILE A 75 -4.42 2.19 -0.87
CA ILE A 75 -5.53 2.27 -1.82
C ILE A 75 -5.79 0.91 -2.47
N GLU A 76 -4.75 0.15 -2.76
CA GLU A 76 -4.94 -1.19 -3.30
C GLU A 76 -5.71 -2.07 -2.33
N LYS A 77 -5.34 -2.02 -1.06
CA LYS A 77 -6.03 -2.79 -0.03
C LYS A 77 -7.47 -2.32 0.12
N ALA A 78 -7.68 -1.01 0.08
CA ALA A 78 -9.03 -0.46 0.17
C ALA A 78 -9.89 -0.91 -1.00
N SER A 79 -9.31 -0.94 -2.19
CA SER A 79 -10.05 -1.37 -3.38
C SER A 79 -10.57 -2.79 -3.21
N ASP A 80 -9.74 -3.66 -2.64
CA ASP A 80 -10.17 -5.03 -2.37
C ASP A 80 -11.30 -5.07 -1.35
N LEU A 81 -11.18 -4.30 -0.28
CA LEU A 81 -12.19 -4.29 0.77
C LEU A 81 -13.51 -3.68 0.31
N LEU A 82 -13.48 -2.80 -0.67
CA LEU A 82 -14.69 -2.18 -1.18
C LEU A 82 -15.63 -3.16 -1.84
N HIS A 83 -15.16 -4.34 -2.20
CA HIS A 83 -16.02 -5.39 -2.73
C HIS A 83 -16.92 -5.98 -1.65
N ASN A 84 -16.55 -5.81 -0.39
CA ASN A 84 -17.37 -6.31 0.71
C ASN A 84 -18.41 -5.25 1.08
N LEU A 85 -19.63 -5.45 0.64
CA LEU A 85 -20.69 -4.47 0.83
C LEU A 85 -21.15 -4.32 2.27
N ASN A 86 -20.71 -5.22 3.14
CA ASN A 86 -21.04 -5.12 4.56
C ASN A 86 -20.14 -4.13 5.30
N LEU A 87 -19.04 -3.72 4.66
CA LEU A 87 -18.14 -2.76 5.28
C LEU A 87 -18.48 -1.35 4.84
N ARG A 88 -18.50 -0.44 5.80
CA ARG A 88 -18.74 0.96 5.47
C ARG A 88 -17.46 1.56 4.90
N ILE A 89 -17.63 2.53 4.03
CA ILE A 89 -16.47 3.18 3.43
C ILE A 89 -15.58 3.79 4.51
N SER A 90 -16.18 4.38 5.56
CA SER A 90 -15.38 4.93 6.64
C SER A 90 -14.60 3.85 7.38
N GLU A 91 -15.18 2.68 7.56
CA GLU A 91 -14.47 1.58 8.20
C GLU A 91 -13.28 1.15 7.39
N ILE A 92 -13.46 1.08 6.08
CA ILE A 92 -12.36 0.71 5.19
C ILE A 92 -11.23 1.74 5.26
N ALA A 93 -11.60 3.03 5.25
CA ALA A 93 -10.60 4.09 5.30
C ALA A 93 -9.66 3.92 6.50
N PHE A 94 -10.24 3.68 7.67
CA PHE A 94 -9.43 3.53 8.87
C PHE A 94 -8.71 2.19 8.91
N ALA A 95 -9.35 1.15 8.41
CA ALA A 95 -8.74 -0.18 8.40
C ALA A 95 -7.46 -0.22 7.58
N VAL A 96 -7.40 0.54 6.48
CA VAL A 96 -6.20 0.50 5.64
C VAL A 96 -5.16 1.55 6.03
N GLY A 97 -5.45 2.36 7.06
CA GLY A 97 -4.43 3.24 7.63
C GLY A 97 -4.61 4.73 7.45
N PHE A 98 -5.73 5.17 6.86
CA PHE A 98 -5.98 6.61 6.75
C PHE A 98 -6.50 7.16 8.07
N GLN A 99 -6.17 8.41 8.34
CA GLN A 99 -6.55 9.02 9.61
C GLN A 99 -7.90 9.72 9.55
N SER A 100 -8.41 9.96 8.35
CA SER A 100 -9.72 10.56 8.21
C SER A 100 -10.37 10.09 6.93
N LEU A 101 -11.69 10.10 6.93
CA LEU A 101 -12.45 9.75 5.74
C LEU A 101 -12.18 10.76 4.61
N SER A 102 -12.03 12.01 4.98
CA SER A 102 -11.76 13.07 4.00
C SER A 102 -10.45 12.82 3.27
N GLN A 103 -9.41 12.45 4.00
CA GLN A 103 -8.12 12.14 3.40
C GLN A 103 -8.24 10.93 2.48
N PHE A 104 -8.93 9.91 2.94
CA PHE A 104 -9.13 8.70 2.16
C PHE A 104 -9.82 9.02 0.83
N ASN A 105 -10.92 9.77 0.89
CA ASN A 105 -11.67 10.11 -0.31
C ASN A 105 -10.81 10.85 -1.32
N ARG A 106 -10.02 11.81 -0.85
CA ARG A 106 -9.18 12.62 -1.71
C ARG A 106 -8.09 11.77 -2.37
N VAL A 107 -7.42 10.94 -1.58
CA VAL A 107 -6.34 10.12 -2.11
C VAL A 107 -6.86 9.04 -3.04
N PHE A 108 -7.98 8.44 -2.67
CA PHE A 108 -8.59 7.39 -3.50
C PHE A 108 -8.94 7.95 -4.87
N LYS A 109 -9.59 9.10 -4.90
CA LYS A 109 -9.97 9.69 -6.18
C LYS A 109 -8.74 10.10 -6.99
N LYS A 110 -7.73 10.61 -6.32
CA LYS A 110 -6.51 11.01 -7.01
C LYS A 110 -5.83 9.82 -7.68
N LEU A 111 -5.79 8.69 -7.01
CA LEU A 111 -5.06 7.53 -7.52
C LEU A 111 -5.87 6.64 -8.44
N THR A 112 -7.18 6.59 -8.27
CA THR A 112 -8.03 5.69 -9.08
C THR A 112 -8.89 6.41 -10.09
N GLY A 113 -9.06 7.72 -9.95
CA GLY A 113 -9.94 8.49 -10.82
C GLY A 113 -11.38 8.49 -10.38
N GLN A 114 -11.73 7.71 -9.38
CA GLN A 114 -13.09 7.62 -8.88
C GLN A 114 -13.12 7.79 -7.37
N SER A 115 -14.25 8.25 -6.84
CA SER A 115 -14.42 8.23 -5.40
C SER A 115 -14.63 6.78 -4.94
N PRO A 116 -14.42 6.49 -3.66
CA PRO A 116 -14.71 5.15 -3.16
C PRO A 116 -16.14 4.71 -3.40
N THR A 117 -17.09 5.63 -3.27
CA THR A 117 -18.49 5.33 -3.51
C THR A 117 -18.74 4.95 -4.97
N GLU A 118 -18.16 5.73 -5.88
CA GLU A 118 -18.29 5.45 -7.31
C GLU A 118 -17.65 4.12 -7.66
N PHE A 119 -16.49 3.87 -7.10
CA PHE A 119 -15.76 2.63 -7.35
C PHE A 119 -16.60 1.43 -6.89
N ARG A 120 -17.14 1.51 -5.68
CA ARG A 120 -17.95 0.44 -5.12
C ARG A 120 -19.19 0.19 -5.97
N ALA A 121 -19.86 1.25 -6.38
CA ALA A 121 -21.08 1.12 -7.18
C ALA A 121 -20.80 0.43 -8.51
N ALA A 122 -19.73 0.80 -9.15
CA ALA A 122 -19.37 0.20 -10.44
C ALA A 122 -19.09 -1.27 -10.30
N HIS A 123 -18.39 -1.66 -9.25
CA HIS A 123 -18.02 -3.06 -9.05
C HIS A 123 -19.17 -3.89 -8.51
N ALA A 124 -20.04 -3.30 -7.72
CA ALA A 124 -21.22 -4.00 -7.23
C ALA A 124 -22.16 -4.33 -8.38
N SER A 125 -22.34 -3.39 -9.29
CA SER A 125 -23.17 -3.63 -10.47
C SER A 125 -22.64 -4.80 -11.27
N ARG A 126 -21.33 -4.82 -11.44
CA ARG A 126 -20.71 -5.89 -12.19
C ARG A 126 -20.89 -7.23 -11.51
N SER A 127 -20.76 -7.26 -10.20
CA SER A 127 -20.94 -8.49 -9.43
C SER A 127 -22.34 -9.04 -9.55
N LYS A 128 -23.32 -8.16 -9.59
CA LYS A 128 -24.72 -8.58 -9.65
C LYS A 128 -25.08 -9.25 -10.95
N ARG A 129 -24.28 -9.13 -11.95
CA ARG A 129 -24.57 -9.74 -13.23
C ARG A 129 -24.32 -11.24 -13.24
N HIS A 130 -23.64 -11.71 -12.26
CA HIS A 130 -23.40 -13.15 -12.16
C HIS A 130 -24.56 -13.85 -11.45
#